data_4f6eb12ada8ab9435824970d2e6b9ddc
#
_entry.id   4f6eb12ada8ab9435824970d2e6b9ddc
#
_cell.length_a   1.000
_cell.length_b   1.000
_cell.length_c   1.000
_cell.angle_alpha   90.00
_cell.angle_beta   90.00
_cell.angle_gamma   90.00
#
_symmetry.space_group_name_H-M   'P 1'
#
loop_
_entity.id
_entity.type
_entity.pdbx_description
1 polymer ?
#
loop_
_entity_poly.entity_id
_entity_poly.type
_entity_poly.pdbx_seq_one_letter_code
_entity_poly.pdbx_strand_id
1 'polypeptide(L)'
;QYLLIRNFLMKILHTADWHIGKKLHKHDLAPDFDLFINWLCDTIESQEVEVLLVSGDIFDLANPSSEARKQYYRALMQLKKLNCRLILTGGNHDSPAMLDAPRDILRELDMHVIGGLPANLEEVILPIPGKSGEVEIVIAALPFLRDSDLRTAGEGNTYEDRLEAIRKGIQNTFSTVAEICKQQHRGIPVIAMGHLFAAGAETCESERDIQIGNQAAFNALQFGDYFNYIALGHIHKPQRINGAVPTFYSGSPLPLSFSERKDEKRVLFIDTQLGFEPNSIKVPAFRSLLKISGTLEELQEKLSLPVNESQLDSLIEVEMTEENYDAHKIFSLDELVTNFDIEGFEIVKHRASFKNQLRGAAELYPNRQLEDLSPRDVFLELIGKHHYEEETHREIMSAFEELLQEAGQIENPDVI
;
A
#
# COMPACT_ATOMS: atom_id res chain seq x y z
N GLN A 1 32.98 39.56 -2.74
CA GLN A 1 31.78 39.06 -2.00
C GLN A 1 31.91 37.56 -1.93
N TYR A 2 32.45 37.04 -0.82
CA TYR A 2 32.48 35.60 -0.54
C TYR A 2 31.05 35.19 -0.25
N LEU A 3 30.42 34.46 -1.17
CA LEU A 3 29.27 33.62 -0.88
C LEU A 3 29.74 32.65 0.20
N LEU A 4 29.34 32.87 1.44
CA LEU A 4 29.40 31.85 2.48
C LEU A 4 28.63 30.64 1.95
N ILE A 5 29.35 29.61 1.52
CA ILE A 5 28.75 28.31 1.24
C ILE A 5 28.22 27.85 2.60
N ARG A 6 26.91 28.04 2.84
CA ARG A 6 26.24 27.44 4.00
C ARG A 6 26.32 25.93 3.77
N ASN A 7 27.12 25.25 4.54
CA ASN A 7 27.11 23.80 4.58
C ASN A 7 25.85 23.38 5.37
N PHE A 8 24.83 22.97 4.67
CA PHE A 8 23.66 22.35 5.29
C PHE A 8 24.02 20.92 5.70
N LEU A 9 24.00 20.65 7.00
CA LEU A 9 24.54 19.43 7.62
C LEU A 9 23.40 18.62 8.21
N MET A 10 22.52 18.08 7.41
CA MET A 10 21.38 17.33 7.94
C MET A 10 21.28 15.95 7.34
N LYS A 11 21.09 14.94 8.18
CA LYS A 11 20.85 13.55 7.80
C LYS A 11 19.38 13.22 7.91
N ILE A 12 18.78 12.81 6.83
CA ILE A 12 17.33 12.64 6.69
C ILE A 12 17.05 11.21 6.24
N LEU A 13 16.03 10.60 6.81
CA LEU A 13 15.54 9.30 6.41
C LEU A 13 14.11 9.43 5.86
N HIS A 14 13.83 8.83 4.71
CA HIS A 14 12.51 8.80 4.08
C HIS A 14 11.97 7.38 4.02
N THR A 15 10.79 7.18 4.59
CA THR A 15 9.96 5.98 4.51
C THR A 15 8.52 6.38 4.23
N ALA A 16 7.65 5.43 3.88
CA ALA A 16 6.24 5.64 3.60
C ALA A 16 5.46 4.33 3.80
N ASP A 17 4.15 4.39 3.69
CA ASP A 17 3.27 3.23 3.51
C ASP A 17 3.48 2.16 4.61
N TRP A 18 3.38 2.58 5.88
CA TRP A 18 3.58 1.71 7.05
C TRP A 18 2.43 0.72 7.24
N HIS A 19 1.20 1.10 6.87
CA HIS A 19 0.00 0.28 6.95
C HIS A 19 -0.16 -0.44 8.30
N ILE A 20 -0.02 0.27 9.39
CA ILE A 20 -0.20 -0.29 10.74
C ILE A 20 -1.60 -0.91 10.86
N GLY A 21 -1.65 -2.17 11.32
CA GLY A 21 -2.88 -2.95 11.42
C GLY A 21 -3.21 -3.75 10.15
N LYS A 22 -2.27 -3.82 9.19
CA LYS A 22 -2.37 -4.67 8.00
C LYS A 22 -2.49 -6.13 8.36
N LYS A 23 -3.41 -6.82 7.66
CA LYS A 23 -3.52 -8.28 7.68
C LYS A 23 -3.28 -8.84 6.30
N LEU A 24 -2.43 -9.85 6.22
CA LEU A 24 -2.22 -10.61 5.00
C LEU A 24 -3.09 -11.86 5.06
N HIS A 25 -4.20 -11.85 4.31
CA HIS A 25 -5.31 -12.82 4.36
C HIS A 25 -5.82 -13.02 5.79
N LYS A 26 -5.81 -13.02 6.75
CA LYS A 26 -6.24 -13.10 8.15
C LYS A 26 -5.07 -13.05 9.13
N HIS A 27 -3.83 -13.25 8.62
CA HIS A 27 -2.63 -13.19 9.44
C HIS A 27 -2.25 -11.74 9.74
N ASP A 28 -2.02 -11.41 11.00
CA ASP A 28 -1.69 -10.06 11.47
C ASP A 28 -0.18 -9.77 11.27
N LEU A 29 0.15 -8.65 10.62
CA LEU A 29 1.53 -8.21 10.42
C LEU A 29 2.06 -7.30 11.54
N ALA A 30 1.38 -7.21 12.68
CA ALA A 30 1.83 -6.41 13.82
C ALA A 30 3.23 -6.83 14.36
N PRO A 31 3.59 -8.13 14.46
CA PRO A 31 4.95 -8.52 14.84
C PRO A 31 6.01 -8.05 13.84
N ASP A 32 5.71 -8.08 12.54
CA ASP A 32 6.60 -7.61 11.48
C ASP A 32 6.87 -6.12 11.61
N PHE A 33 5.82 -5.34 11.89
CA PHE A 33 5.93 -3.91 12.10
C PHE A 33 6.72 -3.57 13.38
N ASP A 34 6.54 -4.29 14.46
CA ASP A 34 7.31 -4.09 15.70
C ASP A 34 8.81 -4.34 15.45
N LEU A 35 9.17 -5.38 14.68
CA LEU A 35 10.56 -5.63 14.28
C LEU A 35 11.10 -4.54 13.35
N PHE A 36 10.28 -4.06 12.40
CA PHE A 36 10.65 -2.94 11.55
C PHE A 36 10.95 -1.68 12.37
N ILE A 37 10.12 -1.32 13.34
CA ILE A 37 10.34 -0.14 14.18
C ILE A 37 11.60 -0.28 15.02
N ASN A 38 11.91 -1.47 15.57
CA ASN A 38 13.15 -1.70 16.29
C ASN A 38 14.35 -1.48 15.36
N TRP A 39 14.35 -2.10 14.19
CA TRP A 39 15.40 -1.92 13.18
C TRP A 39 15.53 -0.46 12.72
N LEU A 40 14.40 0.25 12.56
CA LEU A 40 14.37 1.66 12.15
C LEU A 40 15.03 2.54 13.23
N CYS A 41 14.76 2.27 14.51
CA CYS A 41 15.40 2.96 15.63
C CYS A 41 16.93 2.75 15.63
N ASP A 42 17.39 1.52 15.46
CA ASP A 42 18.82 1.19 15.37
C ASP A 42 19.47 1.88 14.15
N THR A 43 18.75 1.96 13.04
CA THR A 43 19.21 2.64 11.83
C THR A 43 19.32 4.14 12.04
N ILE A 44 18.31 4.78 12.67
CA ILE A 44 18.33 6.21 13.01
C ILE A 44 19.53 6.53 13.89
N GLU A 45 19.78 5.72 14.91
CA GLU A 45 20.88 5.94 15.84
C GLU A 45 22.25 5.73 15.17
N SER A 46 22.44 4.63 14.45
CA SER A 46 23.71 4.30 13.80
C SER A 46 24.07 5.24 12.66
N GLN A 47 23.10 5.78 11.93
CA GLN A 47 23.30 6.76 10.85
C GLN A 47 23.27 8.21 11.35
N GLU A 48 22.96 8.43 12.65
CA GLU A 48 22.80 9.77 13.26
C GLU A 48 21.72 10.60 12.50
N VAL A 49 20.58 9.99 12.18
CA VAL A 49 19.47 10.65 11.47
C VAL A 49 18.85 11.74 12.35
N GLU A 50 18.69 12.93 11.79
CA GLU A 50 18.14 14.10 12.50
C GLU A 50 16.68 14.36 12.17
N VAL A 51 16.21 13.87 10.99
CA VAL A 51 14.83 14.00 10.54
C VAL A 51 14.35 12.69 9.89
N LEU A 52 13.20 12.18 10.35
CA LEU A 52 12.50 11.05 9.75
C LEU A 52 11.25 11.56 9.04
N LEU A 53 11.15 11.32 7.74
CA LEU A 53 9.98 11.60 6.91
C LEU A 53 9.17 10.33 6.69
N VAL A 54 7.85 10.38 6.95
CA VAL A 54 6.91 9.29 6.66
C VAL A 54 5.81 9.81 5.74
N SER A 55 5.89 9.43 4.46
CA SER A 55 5.07 10.02 3.39
C SER A 55 3.75 9.26 3.19
N GLY A 56 2.85 9.32 4.17
CA GLY A 56 1.48 8.82 4.08
C GLY A 56 1.29 7.33 4.36
N ASP A 57 0.03 6.92 4.39
CA ASP A 57 -0.47 5.57 4.68
C ASP A 57 0.13 4.98 5.96
N ILE A 58 -0.08 5.73 7.05
CA ILE A 58 0.35 5.34 8.40
C ILE A 58 -0.44 4.12 8.87
N PHE A 59 -1.76 4.12 8.66
CA PHE A 59 -2.65 3.01 8.97
C PHE A 59 -3.17 2.32 7.71
N ASP A 60 -3.48 1.02 7.82
CA ASP A 60 -4.11 0.27 6.71
C ASP A 60 -5.58 0.68 6.48
N LEU A 61 -6.25 1.21 7.51
CA LEU A 61 -7.65 1.59 7.46
C LEU A 61 -7.88 2.95 8.11
N ALA A 62 -8.79 3.74 7.55
CA ALA A 62 -9.18 5.06 8.07
C ALA A 62 -9.76 4.99 9.51
N ASN A 63 -10.35 3.85 9.89
CA ASN A 63 -10.76 3.56 11.27
C ASN A 63 -9.96 2.37 11.82
N PRO A 64 -8.71 2.60 12.28
CA PRO A 64 -7.85 1.54 12.77
C PRO A 64 -8.34 0.94 14.08
N SER A 65 -8.04 -0.34 14.30
CA SER A 65 -8.36 -1.03 15.55
C SER A 65 -7.67 -0.38 16.77
N SER A 66 -8.14 -0.69 17.96
CA SER A 66 -7.50 -0.24 19.21
C SER A 66 -6.04 -0.72 19.30
N GLU A 67 -5.78 -1.94 18.84
CA GLU A 67 -4.46 -2.55 18.83
C GLU A 67 -3.52 -1.82 17.85
N ALA A 68 -3.98 -1.50 16.63
CA ALA A 68 -3.22 -0.72 15.65
C ALA A 68 -2.89 0.68 16.19
N ARG A 69 -3.85 1.34 16.85
CA ARG A 69 -3.60 2.64 17.51
C ARG A 69 -2.59 2.54 18.64
N LYS A 70 -2.67 1.51 19.48
CA LYS A 70 -1.67 1.27 20.53
C LYS A 70 -0.28 1.03 19.93
N GLN A 71 -0.19 0.28 18.83
CA GLN A 71 1.06 0.01 18.13
C GLN A 71 1.67 1.30 17.57
N TYR A 72 0.86 2.15 16.93
CA TYR A 72 1.27 3.48 16.46
C TYR A 72 1.88 4.33 17.58
N TYR A 73 1.17 4.49 18.72
CA TYR A 73 1.68 5.29 19.82
C TYR A 73 2.91 4.66 20.48
N ARG A 74 3.04 3.34 20.53
CA ARG A 74 4.27 2.68 20.99
C ARG A 74 5.45 3.02 20.07
N ALA A 75 5.25 2.95 18.75
CA ALA A 75 6.27 3.32 17.77
C ALA A 75 6.70 4.79 17.93
N LEU A 76 5.75 5.73 18.05
CA LEU A 76 6.07 7.14 18.31
C LEU A 76 6.90 7.32 19.59
N MET A 77 6.55 6.62 20.67
CA MET A 77 7.29 6.70 21.94
C MET A 77 8.69 6.08 21.87
N GLN A 78 8.90 5.07 21.01
CA GLN A 78 10.25 4.53 20.75
C GLN A 78 11.08 5.55 19.98
N LEU A 79 10.54 6.12 18.89
CA LEU A 79 11.19 7.14 18.07
C LEU A 79 11.50 8.42 18.86
N LYS A 80 10.64 8.82 19.80
CA LYS A 80 10.88 9.99 20.68
C LYS A 80 12.14 9.87 21.54
N LYS A 81 12.56 8.66 21.88
CA LYS A 81 13.78 8.46 22.67
C LYS A 81 15.05 8.81 21.89
N LEU A 82 14.94 8.87 20.56
CA LEU A 82 16.02 9.24 19.66
C LEU A 82 16.03 10.76 19.48
N ASN A 83 17.19 11.33 19.22
CA ASN A 83 17.32 12.75 18.91
C ASN A 83 17.00 13.02 17.42
N CYS A 84 15.81 12.60 16.99
CA CYS A 84 15.33 12.64 15.62
C CYS A 84 13.94 13.28 15.57
N ARG A 85 13.75 14.31 14.74
CA ARG A 85 12.44 14.89 14.48
C ARG A 85 11.63 13.99 13.56
N LEU A 86 10.38 13.80 13.89
CA LEU A 86 9.46 12.99 13.10
C LEU A 86 8.48 13.88 12.36
N ILE A 87 8.36 13.69 11.05
CA ILE A 87 7.37 14.37 10.20
C ILE A 87 6.56 13.31 9.47
N LEU A 88 5.26 13.24 9.78
CA LEU A 88 4.31 12.32 9.17
C LEU A 88 3.25 13.09 8.39
N THR A 89 2.93 12.61 7.20
CA THR A 89 1.77 13.06 6.45
C THR A 89 0.71 11.97 6.36
N GLY A 90 -0.56 12.32 6.20
CA GLY A 90 -1.61 11.35 5.94
C GLY A 90 -1.62 10.90 4.49
N GLY A 91 -1.94 9.61 4.27
CA GLY A 91 -2.17 9.02 2.97
C GLY A 91 -3.66 8.84 2.65
N ASN A 92 -3.95 8.08 1.58
CA ASN A 92 -5.35 7.83 1.18
C ASN A 92 -6.07 6.82 2.09
N HIS A 93 -5.33 5.96 2.79
CA HIS A 93 -5.87 5.03 3.78
C HIS A 93 -6.16 5.72 5.13
N ASP A 94 -5.52 6.84 5.42
CA ASP A 94 -5.62 7.51 6.70
C ASP A 94 -6.87 8.38 6.84
N SER A 95 -7.35 8.53 8.07
CA SER A 95 -8.32 9.56 8.45
C SER A 95 -7.59 10.82 8.92
N PRO A 96 -7.71 11.97 8.23
CA PRO A 96 -7.11 13.23 8.70
C PRO A 96 -7.52 13.56 10.12
N ALA A 97 -8.81 13.46 10.42
CA ALA A 97 -9.32 13.79 11.76
C ALA A 97 -8.68 12.93 12.86
N MET A 98 -8.38 11.66 12.55
CA MET A 98 -7.75 10.77 13.53
C MET A 98 -6.26 11.09 13.70
N LEU A 99 -5.54 11.38 12.61
CA LEU A 99 -4.13 11.73 12.65
C LEU A 99 -3.90 13.11 13.27
N ASP A 100 -4.76 14.10 12.95
CA ASP A 100 -4.63 15.48 13.43
C ASP A 100 -5.11 15.67 14.88
N ALA A 101 -5.95 14.76 15.42
CA ALA A 101 -6.47 14.88 16.78
C ALA A 101 -5.39 15.07 17.87
N PRO A 102 -4.26 14.30 17.85
CA PRO A 102 -3.17 14.48 18.83
C PRO A 102 -2.11 15.51 18.38
N ARG A 103 -2.30 16.23 17.27
CA ARG A 103 -1.26 17.05 16.60
C ARG A 103 -0.55 18.02 17.56
N ASP A 104 -1.29 18.72 18.39
CA ASP A 104 -0.70 19.73 19.28
C ASP A 104 0.16 19.08 20.38
N ILE A 105 -0.27 17.93 20.91
CA ILE A 105 0.52 17.16 21.89
C ILE A 105 1.77 16.59 21.24
N LEU A 106 1.68 16.06 20.01
CA LEU A 106 2.80 15.48 19.29
C LEU A 106 3.84 16.56 18.92
N ARG A 107 3.40 17.78 18.63
CA ARG A 107 4.30 18.91 18.34
C ARG A 107 5.20 19.25 19.53
N GLU A 108 4.70 19.19 20.76
CA GLU A 108 5.51 19.36 21.97
C GLU A 108 6.58 18.27 22.16
N LEU A 109 6.42 17.16 21.42
CA LEU A 109 7.37 16.06 21.38
C LEU A 109 8.30 16.09 20.15
N ASP A 110 8.42 17.20 19.43
CA ASP A 110 9.13 17.33 18.15
C ASP A 110 8.62 16.37 17.05
N MET A 111 7.33 16.06 17.09
CA MET A 111 6.64 15.24 16.09
C MET A 111 5.60 16.06 15.37
N HIS A 112 5.77 16.24 14.07
CA HIS A 112 4.86 17.00 13.23
C HIS A 112 3.98 16.05 12.44
N VAL A 113 2.66 16.12 12.64
CA VAL A 113 1.68 15.29 11.92
C VAL A 113 0.77 16.20 11.13
N ILE A 114 0.65 15.93 9.83
CA ILE A 114 -0.24 16.62 8.90
C ILE A 114 -1.15 15.57 8.27
N GLY A 115 -2.30 15.30 8.90
CA GLY A 115 -3.22 14.23 8.47
C GLY A 115 -4.02 14.59 7.22
N GLY A 116 -4.38 15.87 7.03
CA GLY A 116 -5.07 16.39 5.86
C GLY A 116 -4.55 17.76 5.46
N LEU A 117 -4.88 18.20 4.23
CA LEU A 117 -4.47 19.52 3.75
C LEU A 117 -5.14 20.61 4.59
N PRO A 118 -4.37 21.48 5.29
CA PRO A 118 -4.94 22.57 6.04
C PRO A 118 -5.40 23.69 5.11
N ALA A 119 -6.35 24.51 5.58
CA ALA A 119 -6.83 25.67 4.83
C ALA A 119 -5.73 26.72 4.61
N ASN A 120 -4.80 26.88 5.57
CA ASN A 120 -3.62 27.71 5.43
C ASN A 120 -2.41 26.85 5.06
N LEU A 121 -1.92 26.98 3.82
CA LEU A 121 -0.78 26.20 3.32
C LEU A 121 0.54 26.53 4.03
N GLU A 122 0.65 27.61 4.79
CA GLU A 122 1.83 27.87 5.63
C GLU A 122 2.01 26.81 6.72
N GLU A 123 0.93 26.14 7.15
CA GLU A 123 0.97 25.10 8.20
C GLU A 123 1.67 23.81 7.75
N VAL A 124 1.79 23.57 6.44
CA VAL A 124 2.55 22.41 5.91
C VAL A 124 4.03 22.72 5.74
N ILE A 125 4.46 23.98 5.93
CA ILE A 125 5.84 24.44 5.76
C ILE A 125 6.54 24.40 7.11
N LEU A 126 7.44 23.46 7.30
CA LEU A 126 8.11 23.17 8.55
C LEU A 126 9.60 23.55 8.45
N PRO A 127 10.01 24.72 8.96
CA PRO A 127 11.42 25.07 9.03
C PRO A 127 12.12 24.26 10.12
N ILE A 128 13.18 23.54 9.75
CA ILE A 128 13.91 22.65 10.62
C ILE A 128 15.24 23.30 11.00
N PRO A 129 15.42 23.67 12.26
CA PRO A 129 16.71 24.20 12.73
C PRO A 129 17.73 23.05 12.89
N GLY A 130 18.96 23.33 12.49
CA GLY A 130 20.11 22.48 12.77
C GLY A 130 20.67 22.70 14.18
N LYS A 131 21.85 22.14 14.44
CA LYS A 131 22.53 22.20 15.75
C LYS A 131 22.87 23.64 16.20
N SER A 132 23.01 24.56 15.26
CA SER A 132 23.24 25.98 15.54
C SER A 132 22.00 26.75 15.99
N GLY A 133 20.82 26.16 15.85
CA GLY A 133 19.54 26.84 16.04
C GLY A 133 19.04 27.62 14.80
N GLU A 134 19.87 27.76 13.76
CA GLU A 134 19.50 28.33 12.47
C GLU A 134 18.74 27.33 11.62
N VAL A 135 17.78 27.79 10.83
CA VAL A 135 17.05 26.91 9.89
C VAL A 135 18.02 26.41 8.80
N GLU A 136 18.19 25.12 8.72
CA GLU A 136 19.07 24.46 7.76
C GLU A 136 18.32 23.82 6.58
N ILE A 137 17.08 23.41 6.80
CA ILE A 137 16.20 22.84 5.77
C ILE A 137 14.75 23.18 6.05
N VAL A 138 13.94 23.20 5.01
CA VAL A 138 12.48 23.32 5.12
C VAL A 138 11.85 22.05 4.59
N ILE A 139 10.88 21.51 5.32
CA ILE A 139 10.06 20.39 4.86
C ILE A 139 8.67 20.90 4.51
N ALA A 140 8.29 20.77 3.24
CA ALA A 140 6.93 21.01 2.77
C ALA A 140 6.14 19.69 2.90
N ALA A 141 5.47 19.50 4.04
CA ALA A 141 4.81 18.24 4.44
C ALA A 141 3.39 18.13 3.86
N LEU A 142 3.27 17.91 2.55
CA LEU A 142 1.99 17.77 1.87
C LEU A 142 1.41 16.36 2.07
N PRO A 143 0.19 16.23 2.64
CA PRO A 143 -0.51 14.96 2.76
C PRO A 143 -1.14 14.52 1.43
N PHE A 144 -1.83 13.39 1.43
CA PHE A 144 -2.71 13.00 0.33
C PHE A 144 -3.75 14.08 0.06
N LEU A 145 -3.79 14.55 -1.17
CA LEU A 145 -4.73 15.58 -1.63
C LEU A 145 -6.02 14.91 -2.11
N ARG A 146 -7.09 15.09 -1.37
CA ARG A 146 -8.40 14.52 -1.72
C ARG A 146 -9.04 15.30 -2.86
N ASP A 147 -9.96 14.68 -3.56
CA ASP A 147 -10.72 15.33 -4.63
C ASP A 147 -11.39 16.63 -4.17
N SER A 148 -11.85 16.68 -2.90
CA SER A 148 -12.41 17.89 -2.28
C SER A 148 -11.40 19.05 -2.15
N ASP A 149 -10.12 18.72 -1.98
CA ASP A 149 -9.04 19.67 -1.81
C ASP A 149 -8.56 20.25 -3.16
N LEU A 150 -8.78 19.48 -4.24
CA LEU A 150 -8.24 19.75 -5.57
C LEU A 150 -9.21 20.46 -6.51
N ARG A 151 -10.54 20.35 -6.27
CA ARG A 151 -11.55 20.88 -7.18
C ARG A 151 -12.21 22.15 -6.65
N THR A 152 -12.32 23.15 -7.52
CA THR A 152 -13.19 24.30 -7.31
C THR A 152 -14.60 24.01 -7.86
N ALA A 153 -15.64 24.52 -7.17
CA ALA A 153 -17.03 24.33 -7.59
C ALA A 153 -17.26 24.90 -9.00
N GLY A 154 -17.67 24.05 -9.95
CA GLY A 154 -18.01 24.45 -11.33
C GLY A 154 -17.01 24.03 -12.42
N GLU A 155 -15.92 23.36 -12.08
CA GLU A 155 -14.97 22.84 -13.10
C GLU A 155 -15.44 21.51 -13.68
N GLY A 156 -15.81 21.55 -14.97
CA GLY A 156 -15.90 20.42 -15.89
C GLY A 156 -17.08 19.46 -15.72
N ASN A 157 -17.82 19.22 -16.81
CA ASN A 157 -18.92 18.27 -16.86
C ASN A 157 -18.49 16.90 -17.42
N THR A 158 -17.30 16.81 -18.05
CA THR A 158 -16.82 15.57 -18.64
C THR A 158 -15.84 14.83 -17.71
N TYR A 159 -15.62 13.56 -18.00
CA TYR A 159 -14.64 12.74 -17.29
C TYR A 159 -13.22 13.31 -17.45
N GLU A 160 -12.84 13.71 -18.67
CA GLU A 160 -11.53 14.30 -18.97
C GLU A 160 -11.29 15.61 -18.24
N ASP A 161 -12.33 16.46 -18.13
CA ASP A 161 -12.24 17.71 -17.38
C ASP A 161 -11.93 17.45 -15.89
N ARG A 162 -12.49 16.37 -15.31
CA ARG A 162 -12.23 16.00 -13.92
C ARG A 162 -10.79 15.53 -13.70
N LEU A 163 -10.25 14.72 -14.63
CA LEU A 163 -8.85 14.27 -14.58
C LEU A 163 -7.89 15.46 -14.64
N GLU A 164 -8.15 16.40 -15.57
CA GLU A 164 -7.33 17.58 -15.72
C GLU A 164 -7.43 18.51 -14.51
N ALA A 165 -8.62 18.69 -13.93
CA ALA A 165 -8.82 19.47 -12.72
C ALA A 165 -8.01 18.92 -11.53
N ILE A 166 -7.97 17.59 -11.37
CA ILE A 166 -7.17 16.92 -10.34
C ILE A 166 -5.69 17.20 -10.55
N ARG A 167 -5.15 16.96 -11.76
CA ARG A 167 -3.73 17.20 -12.08
C ARG A 167 -3.33 18.65 -11.84
N LYS A 168 -4.17 19.57 -12.30
CA LYS A 168 -3.98 21.02 -12.10
C LYS A 168 -4.06 21.41 -10.61
N GLY A 169 -4.97 20.82 -9.86
CA GLY A 169 -5.09 21.02 -8.42
C GLY A 169 -3.82 20.60 -7.69
N ILE A 170 -3.28 19.42 -7.98
CA ILE A 170 -2.00 18.96 -7.43
C ILE A 170 -0.88 19.93 -7.79
N GLN A 171 -0.73 20.28 -9.08
CA GLN A 171 0.28 21.22 -9.54
C GLN A 171 0.19 22.57 -8.83
N ASN A 172 -1.01 23.12 -8.74
CA ASN A 172 -1.24 24.42 -8.08
C ASN A 172 -0.85 24.39 -6.61
N THR A 173 -1.19 23.31 -5.89
CA THR A 173 -0.85 23.16 -4.47
C THR A 173 0.66 23.16 -4.27
N PHE A 174 1.40 22.29 -5.00
CA PHE A 174 2.87 22.25 -4.93
C PHE A 174 3.50 23.57 -5.34
N SER A 175 3.02 24.21 -6.42
CA SER A 175 3.52 25.52 -6.88
C SER A 175 3.30 26.62 -5.87
N THR A 176 2.12 26.66 -5.23
CA THR A 176 1.81 27.66 -4.19
C THR A 176 2.74 27.49 -2.98
N VAL A 177 2.94 26.26 -2.51
CA VAL A 177 3.87 25.97 -1.42
C VAL A 177 5.31 26.35 -1.79
N ALA A 178 5.74 26.07 -3.01
CA ALA A 178 7.05 26.49 -3.52
C ALA A 178 7.21 28.02 -3.48
N GLU A 179 6.19 28.79 -3.91
CA GLU A 179 6.23 30.23 -3.86
C GLU A 179 6.28 30.80 -2.44
N ILE A 180 5.53 30.22 -1.49
CA ILE A 180 5.61 30.61 -0.08
C ILE A 180 7.03 30.35 0.46
N CYS A 181 7.61 29.17 0.19
CA CYS A 181 8.96 28.85 0.59
C CYS A 181 10.01 29.81 -0.01
N LYS A 182 9.87 30.17 -1.29
CA LYS A 182 10.77 31.16 -1.93
C LYS A 182 10.73 32.54 -1.27
N GLN A 183 9.56 32.94 -0.80
CA GLN A 183 9.36 34.23 -0.15
C GLN A 183 9.88 34.23 1.30
N GLN A 184 9.54 33.18 2.08
CA GLN A 184 9.80 33.15 3.52
C GLN A 184 11.14 32.52 3.89
N HIS A 185 11.67 31.60 3.06
CA HIS A 185 12.85 30.77 3.34
C HIS A 185 13.92 30.84 2.23
N ARG A 186 14.16 32.04 1.76
CA ARG A 186 15.07 32.27 0.61
C ARG A 186 16.47 31.69 0.84
N GLY A 187 16.92 30.84 -0.06
CA GLY A 187 18.27 30.24 -0.03
C GLY A 187 18.44 29.08 0.95
N ILE A 188 17.34 28.62 1.54
CA ILE A 188 17.29 27.39 2.35
C ILE A 188 16.78 26.24 1.46
N PRO A 189 17.42 25.07 1.47
CA PRO A 189 16.94 23.93 0.70
C PRO A 189 15.57 23.46 1.21
N VAL A 190 14.73 22.97 0.27
CA VAL A 190 13.37 22.53 0.56
C VAL A 190 13.16 21.10 0.07
N ILE A 191 12.70 20.23 0.96
CA ILE A 191 12.19 18.90 0.62
C ILE A 191 10.67 18.94 0.62
N ALA A 192 10.02 18.47 -0.45
CA ALA A 192 8.58 18.28 -0.47
C ALA A 192 8.25 16.81 -0.18
N MET A 193 7.22 16.60 0.64
CA MET A 193 6.56 15.30 0.80
C MET A 193 5.27 15.30 -0.02
N GLY A 194 4.83 14.12 -0.45
CA GLY A 194 3.56 13.93 -1.14
C GLY A 194 3.10 12.49 -1.08
N HIS A 195 1.80 12.29 -1.22
CA HIS A 195 1.21 10.96 -1.30
C HIS A 195 0.24 10.92 -2.48
N LEU A 196 0.68 10.38 -3.63
CA LEU A 196 -0.05 10.44 -4.90
C LEU A 196 0.48 9.40 -5.89
N PHE A 197 -0.28 9.15 -6.96
CA PHE A 197 0.15 8.31 -8.08
C PHE A 197 0.85 9.14 -9.16
N ALA A 198 2.15 8.93 -9.33
CA ALA A 198 2.94 9.56 -10.38
C ALA A 198 2.95 8.73 -11.67
N ALA A 199 2.86 9.41 -12.81
CA ALA A 199 2.91 8.77 -14.12
C ALA A 199 4.24 8.03 -14.33
N GLY A 200 4.15 6.80 -14.82
CA GLY A 200 5.30 5.91 -15.03
C GLY A 200 5.73 5.12 -13.80
N ALA A 201 5.01 5.23 -12.66
CA ALA A 201 5.24 4.36 -11.52
C ALA A 201 4.74 2.92 -11.79
N GLU A 202 5.51 1.94 -11.34
CA GLU A 202 5.11 0.53 -11.34
C GLU A 202 4.34 0.23 -10.06
N THR A 203 3.15 -0.36 -10.18
CA THR A 203 2.25 -0.70 -9.07
C THR A 203 2.33 -2.17 -8.66
N CYS A 204 1.86 -2.49 -7.44
CA CYS A 204 1.66 -3.84 -6.92
C CYS A 204 0.15 -4.10 -6.71
N GLU A 205 -0.21 -5.32 -6.31
CA GLU A 205 -1.62 -5.69 -6.02
C GLU A 205 -2.16 -5.11 -4.71
N SER A 206 -1.29 -4.58 -3.86
CA SER A 206 -1.64 -4.08 -2.52
C SER A 206 -2.04 -2.61 -2.49
N GLU A 207 -1.70 -1.81 -3.53
CA GLU A 207 -2.13 -0.43 -3.61
C GLU A 207 -3.62 -0.34 -3.94
N ARG A 208 -4.29 0.66 -3.35
CA ARG A 208 -5.66 1.03 -3.74
C ARG A 208 -5.63 2.06 -4.85
N ASP A 209 -6.55 1.90 -5.80
CA ASP A 209 -6.77 2.96 -6.78
C ASP A 209 -7.19 4.25 -6.09
N ILE A 210 -6.54 5.36 -6.48
CA ILE A 210 -6.86 6.71 -6.04
C ILE A 210 -7.27 7.58 -7.23
N GLN A 211 -7.95 8.69 -6.95
CA GLN A 211 -8.19 9.73 -7.95
C GLN A 211 -8.69 9.18 -9.30
N ILE A 212 -9.94 8.72 -9.32
CA ILE A 212 -10.60 8.16 -10.52
C ILE A 212 -9.84 6.94 -11.05
N GLY A 213 -9.58 5.94 -10.19
CA GLY A 213 -8.95 4.67 -10.59
C GLY A 213 -7.54 4.83 -11.16
N ASN A 214 -6.70 5.66 -10.52
CA ASN A 214 -5.32 5.97 -10.95
C ASN A 214 -5.19 6.63 -12.35
N GLN A 215 -6.30 7.02 -12.98
CA GLN A 215 -6.25 7.66 -14.31
C GLN A 215 -5.80 9.12 -14.27
N ALA A 216 -5.83 9.77 -13.10
CA ALA A 216 -5.29 11.10 -12.88
C ALA A 216 -3.79 11.09 -12.56
N ALA A 217 -3.03 10.09 -13.06
CA ALA A 217 -1.59 10.01 -12.84
C ALA A 217 -0.89 11.37 -13.06
N PHE A 218 -0.12 11.81 -12.06
CA PHE A 218 0.52 13.12 -12.07
C PHE A 218 1.91 13.04 -12.71
N ASN A 219 2.19 13.92 -13.67
CA ASN A 219 3.53 13.97 -14.26
C ASN A 219 4.50 14.68 -13.30
N ALA A 220 5.49 13.95 -12.80
CA ALA A 220 6.46 14.48 -11.82
C ALA A 220 7.28 15.68 -12.33
N LEU A 221 7.39 15.90 -13.63
CA LEU A 221 7.98 17.13 -14.18
C LEU A 221 7.18 18.40 -13.80
N GLN A 222 5.89 18.26 -13.50
CA GLN A 222 5.02 19.37 -13.11
C GLN A 222 5.23 19.82 -11.66
N PHE A 223 6.02 19.09 -10.83
CA PHE A 223 6.49 19.62 -9.55
C PHE A 223 7.43 20.83 -9.72
N GLY A 224 8.02 20.99 -10.92
CA GLY A 224 9.04 22.03 -11.18
C GLY A 224 10.41 21.65 -10.62
N ASP A 225 11.31 22.63 -10.57
CA ASP A 225 12.72 22.49 -10.19
C ASP A 225 13.09 23.19 -8.88
N TYR A 226 12.10 23.70 -8.17
CA TYR A 226 12.34 24.47 -6.94
C TYR A 226 12.75 23.59 -5.74
N PHE A 227 12.14 22.44 -5.58
CA PHE A 227 12.44 21.53 -4.48
C PHE A 227 13.79 20.85 -4.70
N ASN A 228 14.49 20.52 -3.62
CA ASN A 228 15.76 19.79 -3.70
C ASN A 228 15.55 18.28 -3.75
N TYR A 229 14.43 17.81 -3.17
CA TYR A 229 14.02 16.40 -3.14
C TYR A 229 12.51 16.30 -2.98
N ILE A 230 11.90 15.27 -3.57
CA ILE A 230 10.49 14.97 -3.40
C ILE A 230 10.34 13.55 -2.85
N ALA A 231 9.81 13.46 -1.63
CA ALA A 231 9.56 12.25 -0.87
C ALA A 231 8.12 11.78 -1.10
N LEU A 232 7.91 10.75 -1.92
CA LEU A 232 6.59 10.23 -2.27
C LEU A 232 6.24 8.95 -1.49
N GLY A 233 4.96 8.80 -1.15
CA GLY A 233 4.30 7.57 -0.72
C GLY A 233 3.14 7.21 -1.64
N HIS A 234 2.45 6.12 -1.37
CA HIS A 234 1.36 5.46 -2.10
C HIS A 234 1.80 4.22 -2.88
N ILE A 235 2.96 4.24 -3.50
CA ILE A 235 3.47 3.10 -4.28
C ILE A 235 4.39 2.26 -3.40
N HIS A 236 4.03 1.00 -3.20
CA HIS A 236 4.73 0.09 -2.29
C HIS A 236 6.04 -0.44 -2.84
N LYS A 237 6.26 -0.35 -4.16
CA LYS A 237 7.51 -0.71 -4.82
C LYS A 237 8.48 0.47 -4.78
N PRO A 238 9.66 0.33 -4.14
CA PRO A 238 10.67 1.38 -4.10
C PRO A 238 11.16 1.73 -5.50
N GLN A 239 11.07 3.00 -5.90
CA GLN A 239 11.47 3.41 -7.26
C GLN A 239 11.76 4.91 -7.37
N ARG A 240 12.58 5.27 -8.36
CA ARG A 240 12.78 6.65 -8.79
C ARG A 240 11.78 7.01 -9.88
N ILE A 241 11.21 8.20 -9.80
CA ILE A 241 10.33 8.75 -10.84
C ILE A 241 11.09 9.81 -11.64
N ASN A 242 10.84 9.86 -12.94
CA ASN A 242 11.46 10.86 -13.82
C ASN A 242 10.84 12.24 -13.57
N GLY A 243 11.52 13.06 -12.78
CA GLY A 243 11.17 14.44 -12.42
C GLY A 243 12.28 15.42 -12.74
N ALA A 244 12.01 16.71 -12.56
CA ALA A 244 13.03 17.77 -12.71
C ALA A 244 14.07 17.74 -11.59
N VAL A 245 13.72 17.17 -10.43
CA VAL A 245 14.54 17.00 -9.24
C VAL A 245 14.48 15.54 -8.76
N PRO A 246 15.40 15.10 -7.89
CA PRO A 246 15.32 13.76 -7.27
C PRO A 246 13.95 13.50 -6.67
N THR A 247 13.19 12.56 -7.24
CA THR A 247 11.82 12.23 -6.88
C THR A 247 11.71 10.73 -6.69
N PHE A 248 11.32 10.28 -5.49
CA PHE A 248 11.38 8.87 -5.13
C PHE A 248 10.18 8.42 -4.32
N TYR A 249 9.74 7.20 -4.60
CA TYR A 249 8.98 6.38 -3.67
C TYR A 249 9.95 5.54 -2.84
N SER A 250 9.88 5.65 -1.51
CA SER A 250 10.63 4.74 -0.63
C SER A 250 10.06 3.32 -0.69
N GLY A 251 8.78 3.22 -1.01
CA GLY A 251 7.99 2.00 -0.94
C GLY A 251 7.55 1.68 0.50
N SER A 252 6.70 0.67 0.63
CA SER A 252 6.36 0.12 1.95
C SER A 252 7.59 -0.58 2.55
N PRO A 253 7.84 -0.46 3.87
CA PRO A 253 8.99 -1.10 4.51
C PRO A 253 8.82 -2.61 4.66
N LEU A 254 7.58 -3.11 4.59
CA LEU A 254 7.21 -4.51 4.67
C LEU A 254 6.48 -4.96 3.40
N PRO A 255 6.57 -6.22 2.99
CA PRO A 255 5.73 -6.74 1.93
C PRO A 255 4.28 -6.84 2.41
N LEU A 256 3.36 -6.16 1.73
CA LEU A 256 1.93 -6.07 2.07
C LEU A 256 1.06 -7.03 1.27
N SER A 257 1.65 -7.73 0.29
CA SER A 257 1.01 -8.77 -0.53
C SER A 257 2.03 -9.81 -0.99
N PHE A 258 1.54 -10.98 -1.44
CA PHE A 258 2.40 -12.01 -2.03
C PHE A 258 3.02 -11.59 -3.37
N SER A 259 2.48 -10.59 -4.06
CA SER A 259 3.09 -10.03 -5.26
C SER A 259 4.43 -9.34 -4.96
N GLU A 260 4.57 -8.77 -3.77
CA GLU A 260 5.76 -8.04 -3.31
C GLU A 260 6.86 -8.95 -2.71
N ARG A 261 6.65 -10.28 -2.66
CA ARG A 261 7.57 -11.24 -2.00
C ARG A 261 9.02 -11.22 -2.51
N LYS A 262 9.24 -10.66 -3.70
CA LYS A 262 10.57 -10.54 -4.33
C LYS A 262 11.12 -9.12 -4.30
N ASP A 263 10.34 -8.16 -3.82
CA ASP A 263 10.76 -6.77 -3.77
C ASP A 263 11.78 -6.58 -2.64
N GLU A 264 12.86 -5.88 -2.95
CA GLU A 264 13.80 -5.45 -1.93
C GLU A 264 13.24 -4.20 -1.24
N LYS A 265 12.73 -4.39 -0.03
CA LYS A 265 12.22 -3.29 0.80
C LYS A 265 13.35 -2.45 1.34
N ARG A 266 13.16 -1.12 1.36
CA ARG A 266 14.21 -0.17 1.76
C ARG A 266 13.64 1.10 2.36
N VAL A 267 14.49 1.84 3.04
CA VAL A 267 14.30 3.25 3.37
C VAL A 267 15.37 4.07 2.61
N LEU A 268 15.12 5.36 2.42
CA LEU A 268 15.99 6.23 1.66
C LEU A 268 16.69 7.22 2.59
N PHE A 269 18.03 7.19 2.58
CA PHE A 269 18.88 8.04 3.42
C PHE A 269 19.48 9.17 2.59
N ILE A 270 19.34 10.40 3.06
CA ILE A 270 19.82 11.62 2.42
C ILE A 270 20.79 12.31 3.37
N ASP A 271 22.04 12.47 2.93
CA ASP A 271 23.02 13.32 3.57
C ASP A 271 23.12 14.62 2.79
N THR A 272 22.59 15.71 3.33
CA THR A 272 22.52 17.00 2.62
C THR A 272 23.88 17.62 2.34
N GLN A 273 24.96 17.15 2.99
CA GLN A 273 26.33 17.53 2.64
C GLN A 273 26.75 16.98 1.28
N LEU A 274 26.29 15.77 0.95
CA LEU A 274 26.63 15.07 -0.29
C LEU A 274 25.63 15.41 -1.41
N GLY A 275 24.55 16.11 -1.09
CA GLY A 275 23.48 16.48 -2.01
C GLY A 275 22.14 15.83 -1.63
N PHE A 276 21.21 15.81 -2.58
CA PHE A 276 19.85 15.32 -2.35
C PHE A 276 19.53 14.02 -3.09
N GLU A 277 20.51 13.37 -3.69
CA GLU A 277 20.34 12.01 -4.22
C GLU A 277 20.41 11.00 -3.07
N PRO A 278 19.37 10.18 -2.84
CA PRO A 278 19.33 9.33 -1.66
C PRO A 278 20.14 8.06 -1.84
N ASN A 279 20.68 7.56 -0.73
CA ASN A 279 21.21 6.21 -0.62
C ASN A 279 20.14 5.26 -0.09
N SER A 280 20.05 4.06 -0.67
CA SER A 280 19.14 3.03 -0.19
C SER A 280 19.71 2.28 1.00
N ILE A 281 18.95 2.14 2.08
CA ILE A 281 19.24 1.23 3.20
C ILE A 281 18.19 0.13 3.15
N LYS A 282 18.64 -1.10 2.98
CA LYS A 282 17.77 -2.27 2.88
C LYS A 282 17.12 -2.59 4.22
N VAL A 283 15.80 -2.78 4.21
CA VAL A 283 15.06 -3.31 5.35
C VAL A 283 15.23 -4.84 5.37
N PRO A 284 15.60 -5.45 6.50
CA PRO A 284 15.67 -6.91 6.61
C PRO A 284 14.31 -7.57 6.35
N ALA A 285 14.33 -8.74 5.75
CA ALA A 285 13.14 -9.58 5.65
C ALA A 285 12.90 -10.27 7.01
N PHE A 286 11.99 -9.75 7.83
CA PHE A 286 11.65 -10.34 9.14
C PHE A 286 10.84 -11.62 9.00
N ARG A 287 10.15 -11.77 7.86
CA ARG A 287 9.28 -12.88 7.49
C ARG A 287 9.44 -13.20 6.00
N SER A 288 9.43 -14.46 5.65
CA SER A 288 9.40 -14.89 4.25
C SER A 288 7.97 -15.09 3.76
N LEU A 289 7.67 -14.63 2.56
CA LEU A 289 6.42 -14.91 1.85
C LEU A 289 6.70 -15.91 0.73
N LEU A 290 6.09 -17.08 0.78
CA LEU A 290 6.28 -18.15 -0.18
C LEU A 290 5.02 -18.37 -1.01
N LYS A 291 5.15 -18.41 -2.33
CA LYS A 291 4.07 -18.83 -3.22
C LYS A 291 4.44 -20.17 -3.81
N ILE A 292 3.68 -21.21 -3.46
CA ILE A 292 3.90 -22.58 -3.90
C ILE A 292 2.77 -22.96 -4.86
N SER A 293 3.13 -23.34 -6.09
CA SER A 293 2.16 -23.72 -7.12
C SER A 293 2.57 -25.02 -7.82
N GLY A 294 1.56 -25.78 -8.29
CA GLY A 294 1.74 -27.03 -8.98
C GLY A 294 0.51 -27.92 -8.96
N THR A 295 0.65 -29.17 -9.42
CA THR A 295 -0.37 -30.20 -9.23
C THR A 295 -0.46 -30.60 -7.76
N LEU A 296 -1.52 -31.34 -7.39
CA LEU A 296 -1.68 -31.80 -6.00
C LEU A 296 -0.46 -32.58 -5.51
N GLU A 297 0.07 -33.48 -6.36
CA GLU A 297 1.23 -34.31 -6.06
C GLU A 297 2.50 -33.46 -5.87
N GLU A 298 2.72 -32.49 -6.76
CA GLU A 298 3.84 -31.53 -6.62
C GLU A 298 3.73 -30.67 -5.35
N LEU A 299 2.52 -30.28 -4.97
CA LEU A 299 2.29 -29.50 -3.73
C LEU A 299 2.63 -30.31 -2.49
N GLN A 300 2.26 -31.61 -2.45
CA GLN A 300 2.61 -32.50 -1.34
C GLN A 300 4.12 -32.62 -1.17
N GLU A 301 4.87 -32.74 -2.27
CA GLU A 301 6.32 -32.80 -2.24
C GLU A 301 6.94 -31.47 -1.79
N LYS A 302 6.53 -30.34 -2.40
CA LYS A 302 7.08 -29.01 -2.11
C LYS A 302 6.80 -28.55 -0.69
N LEU A 303 5.65 -28.90 -0.12
CA LEU A 303 5.26 -28.54 1.25
C LEU A 303 5.93 -29.40 2.32
N SER A 304 6.54 -30.54 1.96
CA SER A 304 7.19 -31.42 2.92
C SER A 304 8.62 -31.00 3.33
N LEU A 305 9.26 -30.08 2.61
CA LEU A 305 10.67 -29.70 2.78
C LEU A 305 10.94 -28.19 2.82
N PRO A 306 10.10 -27.35 3.41
CA PRO A 306 10.40 -25.93 3.49
C PRO A 306 11.51 -25.65 4.53
N VAL A 307 12.35 -24.65 4.24
CA VAL A 307 13.36 -24.12 5.18
C VAL A 307 12.99 -22.70 5.54
N ASN A 308 12.83 -22.42 6.83
CA ASN A 308 12.62 -21.06 7.33
C ASN A 308 13.93 -20.46 7.86
N GLU A 309 14.39 -19.38 7.24
CA GLU A 309 15.57 -18.61 7.68
C GLU A 309 15.15 -17.25 8.29
N SER A 310 13.86 -16.97 8.42
CA SER A 310 13.31 -15.71 8.91
C SER A 310 13.16 -15.70 10.44
N GLN A 311 13.06 -14.51 11.04
CA GLN A 311 12.83 -14.36 12.48
C GLN A 311 11.39 -14.74 12.88
N LEU A 312 10.44 -14.59 11.97
CA LEU A 312 9.03 -14.93 12.14
C LEU A 312 8.66 -16.10 11.25
N ASP A 313 7.54 -16.76 11.56
CA ASP A 313 7.02 -17.84 10.75
C ASP A 313 6.75 -17.37 9.33
N SER A 314 7.21 -18.15 8.35
CA SER A 314 7.00 -17.90 6.93
C SER A 314 5.54 -18.11 6.55
N LEU A 315 4.96 -17.21 5.74
CA LEU A 315 3.60 -17.36 5.25
C LEU A 315 3.59 -17.95 3.85
N ILE A 316 2.68 -18.88 3.61
CA ILE A 316 2.57 -19.62 2.35
C ILE A 316 1.21 -19.33 1.69
N GLU A 317 1.26 -18.93 0.41
CA GLU A 317 0.13 -19.01 -0.53
C GLU A 317 0.28 -20.27 -1.37
N VAL A 318 -0.72 -21.16 -1.32
CA VAL A 318 -0.75 -22.42 -2.10
C VAL A 318 -1.70 -22.26 -3.28
N GLU A 319 -1.24 -22.60 -4.49
CA GLU A 319 -2.03 -22.60 -5.70
C GLU A 319 -1.95 -23.94 -6.41
N MET A 320 -3.02 -24.75 -6.30
CA MET A 320 -3.14 -25.98 -7.10
C MET A 320 -3.55 -25.62 -8.51
N THR A 321 -2.83 -26.13 -9.49
CA THR A 321 -3.14 -25.95 -10.91
C THR A 321 -3.25 -27.30 -11.60
N GLU A 322 -4.44 -27.67 -12.04
CA GLU A 322 -4.73 -28.94 -12.69
C GLU A 322 -5.29 -28.71 -14.11
N GLU A 323 -5.19 -29.73 -14.97
CA GLU A 323 -5.70 -29.64 -16.33
C GLU A 323 -7.23 -29.62 -16.35
N ASN A 324 -7.85 -30.57 -15.63
CA ASN A 324 -9.30 -30.79 -15.63
C ASN A 324 -9.86 -30.60 -14.22
N TYR A 325 -11.12 -30.16 -14.14
CA TYR A 325 -11.85 -30.07 -12.88
C TYR A 325 -11.99 -31.44 -12.23
N ASP A 326 -11.63 -31.52 -10.97
CA ASP A 326 -11.78 -32.72 -10.13
C ASP A 326 -12.11 -32.29 -8.68
N ALA A 327 -13.32 -32.59 -8.24
CA ALA A 327 -13.79 -32.27 -6.89
C ALA A 327 -12.99 -33.00 -5.79
N HIS A 328 -12.49 -34.23 -6.08
CA HIS A 328 -11.66 -34.96 -5.13
C HIS A 328 -10.32 -34.25 -4.88
N LYS A 329 -9.72 -33.68 -5.94
CA LYS A 329 -8.46 -32.90 -5.78
C LYS A 329 -8.67 -31.62 -4.97
N ILE A 330 -9.83 -30.95 -5.09
CA ILE A 330 -10.18 -29.81 -4.24
C ILE A 330 -10.25 -30.25 -2.76
N PHE A 331 -10.97 -31.33 -2.49
CA PHE A 331 -11.08 -31.87 -1.13
C PHE A 331 -9.70 -32.28 -0.57
N SER A 332 -8.87 -32.95 -1.38
CA SER A 332 -7.52 -33.33 -0.98
C SER A 332 -6.59 -32.12 -0.74
N LEU A 333 -6.77 -31.03 -1.49
CA LEU A 333 -6.06 -29.77 -1.20
C LEU A 333 -6.49 -29.19 0.16
N ASP A 334 -7.78 -29.15 0.44
CA ASP A 334 -8.30 -28.67 1.74
C ASP A 334 -7.80 -29.54 2.91
N GLU A 335 -7.74 -30.84 2.72
CA GLU A 335 -7.18 -31.78 3.70
C GLU A 335 -5.67 -31.57 3.87
N LEU A 336 -4.91 -31.39 2.79
CA LEU A 336 -3.49 -31.08 2.84
C LEU A 336 -3.20 -29.79 3.61
N VAL A 337 -3.97 -28.75 3.36
CA VAL A 337 -3.84 -27.44 4.05
C VAL A 337 -4.25 -27.55 5.53
N THR A 338 -5.34 -28.26 5.82
CA THR A 338 -5.84 -28.43 7.20
C THR A 338 -4.87 -29.22 8.06
N ASN A 339 -4.21 -30.24 7.48
CA ASN A 339 -3.26 -31.09 8.17
C ASN A 339 -1.81 -30.58 8.11
N PHE A 340 -1.59 -29.40 7.51
CA PHE A 340 -0.27 -28.81 7.45
C PHE A 340 0.14 -28.27 8.82
N ASP A 341 1.14 -28.91 9.42
CA ASP A 341 1.69 -28.57 10.75
C ASP A 341 3.22 -28.68 10.68
N ILE A 342 3.86 -27.67 10.12
CA ILE A 342 5.33 -27.58 10.05
C ILE A 342 5.76 -26.33 10.80
N GLU A 343 6.58 -26.51 11.84
CA GLU A 343 7.10 -25.44 12.68
C GLU A 343 7.80 -24.36 11.83
N GLY A 344 7.45 -23.10 12.10
CA GLY A 344 8.01 -21.94 11.37
C GLY A 344 7.29 -21.60 10.06
N PHE A 345 6.15 -22.26 9.76
CA PHE A 345 5.38 -22.03 8.53
C PHE A 345 3.88 -22.00 8.77
N GLU A 346 3.17 -21.13 8.07
CA GLU A 346 1.71 -21.04 8.09
C GLU A 346 1.16 -20.89 6.67
N ILE A 347 0.20 -21.73 6.27
CA ILE A 347 -0.55 -21.55 5.03
C ILE A 347 -1.69 -20.57 5.30
N VAL A 348 -1.60 -19.37 4.74
CA VAL A 348 -2.59 -18.29 4.96
C VAL A 348 -3.60 -18.16 3.83
N LYS A 349 -3.32 -18.79 2.68
CA LYS A 349 -4.21 -18.80 1.53
C LYS A 349 -3.97 -20.03 0.67
N HIS A 350 -5.04 -20.63 0.20
CA HIS A 350 -4.98 -21.66 -0.83
C HIS A 350 -6.07 -21.46 -1.87
N ARG A 351 -5.83 -21.93 -3.08
CA ARG A 351 -6.80 -21.94 -4.17
C ARG A 351 -6.53 -23.07 -5.15
N ALA A 352 -7.59 -23.51 -5.81
CA ALA A 352 -7.51 -24.45 -6.93
C ALA A 352 -7.86 -23.75 -8.24
N SER A 353 -7.12 -23.99 -9.29
CA SER A 353 -7.36 -23.51 -10.65
C SER A 353 -7.29 -24.68 -11.64
N PHE A 354 -8.15 -24.64 -12.67
CA PHE A 354 -8.27 -25.69 -13.66
C PHE A 354 -8.16 -25.08 -15.06
N LYS A 355 -7.19 -25.52 -15.87
CA LYS A 355 -6.90 -24.89 -17.17
C LYS A 355 -8.06 -25.02 -18.18
N ASN A 356 -8.79 -26.15 -18.13
CA ASN A 356 -9.87 -26.44 -19.06
C ASN A 356 -11.26 -25.92 -18.64
N GLN A 357 -11.36 -25.25 -17.46
CA GLN A 357 -12.65 -24.76 -16.95
C GLN A 357 -13.15 -23.51 -17.68
N LEU A 358 -12.26 -22.70 -18.27
CA LEU A 358 -12.61 -21.44 -18.93
C LEU A 358 -13.15 -21.58 -20.37
N ARG A 359 -13.03 -22.75 -20.98
CA ARG A 359 -13.57 -22.97 -22.34
C ARG A 359 -15.08 -23.26 -22.39
N GLY A 360 -15.65 -23.75 -21.28
CA GLY A 360 -17.04 -24.20 -21.26
C GLY A 360 -18.08 -23.10 -21.41
N ALA A 361 -17.97 -22.01 -20.69
CA ALA A 361 -19.01 -20.97 -20.68
C ALA A 361 -18.99 -20.05 -21.91
N ALA A 362 -17.80 -19.67 -22.40
CA ALA A 362 -17.66 -18.83 -23.59
C ALA A 362 -17.94 -19.58 -24.91
N GLU A 363 -17.68 -20.91 -24.94
CA GLU A 363 -18.01 -21.77 -26.10
C GLU A 363 -19.50 -22.14 -26.15
N LEU A 364 -20.19 -22.16 -25.00
CA LEU A 364 -21.60 -22.48 -24.90
C LEU A 364 -22.51 -21.35 -25.47
N TYR A 365 -22.07 -20.10 -25.33
CA TYR A 365 -22.87 -18.93 -25.70
C TYR A 365 -22.09 -17.89 -26.50
N PRO A 366 -21.62 -18.19 -27.71
CA PRO A 366 -20.76 -17.28 -28.49
C PRO A 366 -21.44 -15.95 -28.87
N ASN A 367 -22.76 -15.79 -28.66
CA ASN A 367 -23.52 -14.61 -29.06
C ASN A 367 -24.41 -14.03 -27.93
N ARG A 368 -24.21 -14.39 -26.66
CA ARG A 368 -24.97 -13.83 -25.51
C ARG A 368 -24.00 -13.24 -24.49
N GLN A 369 -24.36 -12.11 -23.90
CA GLN A 369 -23.64 -11.56 -22.78
C GLN A 369 -23.94 -12.41 -21.53
N LEU A 370 -22.95 -12.59 -20.67
CA LEU A 370 -23.07 -13.39 -19.43
C LEU A 370 -24.20 -12.89 -18.51
N GLU A 371 -24.53 -11.61 -18.60
CA GLU A 371 -25.57 -10.92 -17.83
C GLU A 371 -27.00 -11.35 -18.24
N ASP A 372 -27.16 -11.95 -19.43
CA ASP A 372 -28.46 -12.42 -19.98
C ASP A 372 -28.74 -13.90 -19.67
N LEU A 373 -27.85 -14.62 -18.99
CA LEU A 373 -27.98 -16.05 -18.70
C LEU A 373 -28.48 -16.26 -17.27
N SER A 374 -29.62 -16.93 -17.11
CA SER A 374 -30.05 -17.37 -15.79
C SER A 374 -29.14 -18.53 -15.29
N PRO A 375 -28.85 -18.62 -13.99
CA PRO A 375 -28.11 -19.73 -13.41
C PRO A 375 -28.69 -21.11 -13.77
N ARG A 376 -30.04 -21.16 -13.95
CA ARG A 376 -30.76 -22.36 -14.33
C ARG A 376 -30.49 -22.79 -15.78
N ASP A 377 -30.39 -21.84 -16.71
CA ASP A 377 -30.12 -22.14 -18.13
C ASP A 377 -28.71 -22.72 -18.29
N VAL A 378 -27.73 -22.13 -17.60
CA VAL A 378 -26.33 -22.61 -17.57
C VAL A 378 -26.25 -24.01 -16.97
N PHE A 379 -26.98 -24.26 -15.89
CA PHE A 379 -26.96 -25.56 -15.21
C PHE A 379 -27.59 -26.67 -16.05
N LEU A 380 -28.76 -26.40 -16.68
CA LEU A 380 -29.45 -27.37 -17.57
C LEU A 380 -28.58 -27.78 -18.76
N GLU A 381 -27.81 -26.87 -19.32
CA GLU A 381 -26.92 -27.17 -20.43
C GLU A 381 -25.66 -27.94 -19.99
N LEU A 382 -25.14 -27.65 -18.79
CA LEU A 382 -24.03 -28.43 -18.19
C LEU A 382 -24.44 -29.87 -17.93
N ILE A 383 -25.63 -30.11 -17.36
CA ILE A 383 -26.16 -31.45 -17.11
C ILE A 383 -26.44 -32.20 -18.43
N GLY A 384 -26.96 -31.49 -19.44
CA GLY A 384 -27.24 -32.09 -20.74
C GLY A 384 -26.03 -32.63 -21.49
N LYS A 385 -24.84 -32.26 -21.10
CA LYS A 385 -23.56 -32.79 -21.66
C LYS A 385 -23.14 -34.15 -21.08
N HIS A 386 -23.74 -34.57 -19.98
CA HIS A 386 -23.46 -35.83 -19.32
C HIS A 386 -24.70 -36.74 -19.38
N HIS A 387 -24.49 -38.02 -19.69
CA HIS A 387 -25.56 -39.02 -19.64
C HIS A 387 -25.66 -39.55 -18.20
N TYR A 388 -26.67 -39.05 -17.48
CA TYR A 388 -27.05 -39.58 -16.17
C TYR A 388 -28.25 -40.51 -16.29
N GLU A 389 -28.36 -41.51 -15.40
CA GLU A 389 -29.59 -42.29 -15.25
C GLU A 389 -30.71 -41.37 -14.75
N GLU A 390 -31.96 -41.69 -15.10
CA GLU A 390 -33.12 -40.80 -14.82
C GLU A 390 -33.31 -40.49 -13.33
N GLU A 391 -32.90 -41.39 -12.44
CA GLU A 391 -32.97 -41.20 -10.99
C GLU A 391 -31.93 -40.20 -10.51
N THR A 392 -30.67 -40.37 -10.92
CA THR A 392 -29.57 -39.46 -10.64
C THR A 392 -29.81 -38.04 -11.22
N HIS A 393 -30.40 -37.99 -12.45
CA HIS A 393 -30.72 -36.68 -13.04
C HIS A 393 -31.79 -35.91 -12.23
N ARG A 394 -32.80 -36.62 -11.68
CA ARG A 394 -33.80 -36.01 -10.80
C ARG A 394 -33.23 -35.53 -9.47
N GLU A 395 -32.33 -36.29 -8.85
CA GLU A 395 -31.65 -35.91 -7.61
C GLU A 395 -30.79 -34.66 -7.80
N ILE A 396 -30.01 -34.62 -8.88
CA ILE A 396 -29.15 -33.45 -9.21
C ILE A 396 -30.01 -32.21 -9.45
N MET A 397 -31.15 -32.34 -10.16
CA MET A 397 -32.07 -31.22 -10.38
C MET A 397 -32.73 -30.75 -9.09
N SER A 398 -33.13 -31.65 -8.22
CA SER A 398 -33.70 -31.29 -6.91
C SER A 398 -32.71 -30.55 -6.02
N ALA A 399 -31.49 -31.03 -5.94
CA ALA A 399 -30.41 -30.35 -5.17
C ALA A 399 -30.07 -28.95 -5.73
N PHE A 400 -30.07 -28.81 -7.06
CA PHE A 400 -29.84 -27.50 -7.67
C PHE A 400 -30.96 -26.49 -7.38
N GLU A 401 -32.23 -26.92 -7.44
CA GLU A 401 -33.37 -26.05 -7.13
C GLU A 401 -33.36 -25.62 -5.64
N GLU A 402 -32.96 -26.51 -4.72
CA GLU A 402 -32.76 -26.16 -3.31
C GLU A 402 -31.67 -25.09 -3.13
N LEU A 403 -30.51 -25.27 -3.77
CA LEU A 403 -29.43 -24.29 -3.72
C LEU A 403 -29.82 -22.92 -4.31
N LEU A 404 -30.59 -22.91 -5.42
CA LEU A 404 -31.09 -21.65 -5.98
C LEU A 404 -32.07 -20.94 -5.03
N GLN A 405 -32.89 -21.70 -4.31
CA GLN A 405 -33.83 -21.15 -3.36
C GLN A 405 -33.11 -20.58 -2.12
N GLU A 406 -32.08 -21.25 -1.63
CA GLU A 406 -31.23 -20.76 -0.56
C GLU A 406 -30.45 -19.48 -0.98
N ALA A 407 -29.85 -19.47 -2.16
CA ALA A 407 -29.15 -18.30 -2.70
C ALA A 407 -30.08 -17.09 -2.89
N GLY A 408 -31.31 -17.31 -3.38
CA GLY A 408 -32.29 -16.25 -3.52
C GLY A 408 -32.83 -15.68 -2.18
N GLN A 409 -32.76 -16.44 -1.10
CA GLN A 409 -33.09 -15.97 0.26
C GLN A 409 -31.95 -15.13 0.87
N ILE A 410 -30.70 -15.37 0.45
CA ILE A 410 -29.54 -14.59 0.92
C ILE A 410 -29.51 -13.22 0.23
N GLU A 411 -29.96 -13.11 -1.03
CA GLU A 411 -30.01 -11.84 -1.77
C GLU A 411 -31.19 -10.92 -1.38
N ASN A 412 -32.22 -11.43 -0.69
CA ASN A 412 -33.37 -10.66 -0.19
C ASN A 412 -33.66 -10.96 1.28
N PRO A 413 -32.87 -10.42 2.24
CA PRO A 413 -33.12 -10.62 3.68
C PRO A 413 -34.36 -9.89 4.23
N ASP A 414 -35.07 -9.07 3.44
CA ASP A 414 -36.22 -8.25 3.88
C ASP A 414 -37.61 -8.86 3.58
N VAL A 415 -37.71 -10.15 3.25
CA VAL A 415 -38.99 -10.84 3.08
C VAL A 415 -39.12 -11.99 4.09
N ILE A 416 -39.27 -11.64 5.34
CA ILE A 416 -39.98 -12.42 6.39
C ILE A 416 -40.74 -11.42 7.28
#